data_4e2fe3e4d08c15d571a71773ce49d22a
#
_entry.id   4e2fe3e4d08c15d571a71773ce49d22a
#
_cell.length_a   1.000
_cell.length_b   1.000
_cell.length_c   1.000
_cell.angle_alpha   90.00
_cell.angle_beta   90.00
_cell.angle_gamma   90.00
#
_symmetry.space_group_name_H-M   'P 1'
#
loop_
_entity.id
_entity.type
_entity.pdbx_description
1 polymer ?
#
loop_
_entity_poly.entity_id
_entity_poly.type
_entity_poly.pdbx_seq_one_letter_code
_entity_poly.pdbx_strand_id
1 'polypeptide(L)'
;MEDEKIIESFHLMWDTFPGLARLIDATHTVIASNPIAQSKGFVQRSTCAKVGDPASHRGCKLAKALQGGEAVTDNELSDRIRGWMPVPGHEDLCVHFAILLPTES
;
A
#
# COMPACT_ATOMS: atom_id res chain seq x y z
N MET A 1 13.72 -14.92 10.38
CA MET A 1 12.39 -15.24 9.88
C MET A 1 12.14 -14.47 8.62
N GLU A 2 11.42 -15.07 7.68
CA GLU A 2 11.19 -14.46 6.38
C GLU A 2 10.51 -13.09 6.48
N ASP A 3 9.56 -12.97 7.41
CA ASP A 3 8.81 -11.72 7.56
C ASP A 3 9.71 -10.55 7.94
N GLU A 4 10.71 -10.79 8.78
CA GLU A 4 11.64 -9.74 9.19
C GLU A 4 12.46 -9.23 8.01
N LYS A 5 12.90 -10.13 7.14
CA LYS A 5 13.67 -9.75 5.97
C LYS A 5 12.85 -8.95 4.98
N ILE A 6 11.59 -9.33 4.80
CA ILE A 6 10.68 -8.61 3.92
C ILE A 6 10.41 -7.22 4.46
N ILE A 7 10.18 -7.10 5.77
CA ILE A 7 9.95 -5.80 6.41
C ILE A 7 11.18 -4.91 6.26
N GLU A 8 12.38 -5.45 6.51
CA GLU A 8 13.61 -4.69 6.30
C GLU A 8 13.76 -4.23 4.87
N SER A 9 13.53 -5.12 3.92
CA SER A 9 13.62 -4.80 2.50
C SER A 9 12.61 -3.73 2.11
N PHE A 10 11.40 -3.81 2.65
CA PHE A 10 10.38 -2.80 2.41
C PHE A 10 10.87 -1.42 2.87
N HIS A 11 11.36 -1.33 4.11
CA HIS A 11 11.83 -0.05 4.64
C HIS A 11 13.02 0.49 3.86
N LEU A 12 13.94 -0.39 3.47
CA LEU A 12 15.10 0.02 2.68
C LEU A 12 14.68 0.66 1.36
N MET A 13 13.66 0.13 0.73
CA MET A 13 13.24 0.57 -0.60
C MET A 13 12.17 1.66 -0.58
N TRP A 14 11.34 1.71 0.45
CA TRP A 14 10.14 2.54 0.42
C TRP A 14 10.10 3.68 1.45
N ASP A 15 11.02 3.73 2.42
CA ASP A 15 10.96 4.77 3.46
C ASP A 15 11.10 6.18 2.91
N THR A 16 11.84 6.36 1.83
CA THR A 16 12.01 7.68 1.22
C THR A 16 11.04 7.93 0.05
N PHE A 17 10.13 7.00 -0.19
CA PHE A 17 9.11 7.19 -1.23
C PHE A 17 8.26 8.43 -0.91
N PRO A 18 8.00 9.31 -1.90
CA PRO A 18 7.32 10.60 -1.66
C PRO A 18 5.81 10.49 -1.52
N GLY A 19 5.29 9.32 -1.26
CA GLY A 19 3.87 9.08 -1.04
C GLY A 19 3.67 8.07 0.07
N LEU A 20 2.45 7.56 0.20
CA LEU A 20 2.14 6.51 1.16
C LEU A 20 2.55 5.16 0.57
N ALA A 21 3.29 4.37 1.33
CA ALA A 21 3.65 3.01 0.92
C ALA A 21 3.39 2.06 2.09
N ARG A 22 2.73 0.94 1.79
CA ARG A 22 2.34 -0.06 2.78
C ARG A 22 2.58 -1.45 2.22
N LEU A 23 3.14 -2.31 3.04
CA LEU A 23 3.20 -3.74 2.74
C LEU A 23 1.98 -4.36 3.42
N ILE A 24 1.07 -4.92 2.65
CA ILE A 24 -0.18 -5.47 3.17
C ILE A 24 -0.36 -6.91 2.70
N ASP A 25 -1.16 -7.67 3.46
CA ASP A 25 -1.51 -9.03 3.07
C ASP A 25 -2.92 -9.08 2.47
N ALA A 26 -3.36 -10.28 2.09
CA ALA A 26 -4.65 -10.47 1.43
C ALA A 26 -5.84 -10.09 2.33
N THR A 27 -5.64 -9.97 3.63
CA THR A 27 -6.69 -9.54 4.57
C THR A 27 -6.66 -8.04 4.82
N HIS A 28 -5.84 -7.29 4.08
CA HIS A 28 -5.64 -5.84 4.24
C HIS A 28 -4.94 -5.47 5.55
N THR A 29 -4.24 -6.42 6.18
CA THR A 29 -3.46 -6.11 7.38
C THR A 29 -2.16 -5.45 6.97
N VAL A 30 -1.84 -4.32 7.59
CA VAL A 30 -0.58 -3.60 7.34
C VAL A 30 0.55 -4.33 8.04
N ILE A 31 1.48 -4.86 7.27
CA ILE A 31 2.68 -5.56 7.79
C ILE A 31 3.79 -4.56 8.06
N ALA A 32 3.93 -3.56 7.17
CA ALA A 32 4.89 -2.49 7.32
C ALA A 32 4.40 -1.27 6.56
N SER A 33 4.88 -0.10 6.92
CA SER A 33 4.51 1.13 6.24
C SER A 33 5.65 2.14 6.34
N ASN A 34 5.75 3.04 5.35
CA ASN A 34 6.78 4.06 5.38
C ASN A 34 6.36 5.21 6.31
N PRO A 35 7.27 6.17 6.64
CA PRO A 35 6.95 7.24 7.57
C PRO A 35 5.72 8.06 7.18
N ILE A 36 5.54 8.37 5.90
CA ILE A 36 4.39 9.14 5.45
C ILE A 36 3.09 8.37 5.72
N ALA A 37 3.06 7.07 5.40
CA ALA A 37 1.88 6.25 5.66
C ALA A 37 1.61 6.14 7.16
N GLN A 38 2.65 5.99 7.97
CA GLN A 38 2.50 5.93 9.43
C GLN A 38 1.87 7.20 9.98
N SER A 39 2.25 8.35 9.44
CA SER A 39 1.69 9.63 9.86
C SER A 39 0.20 9.77 9.54
N LYS A 40 -0.29 8.97 8.61
CA LYS A 40 -1.71 8.95 8.22
C LYS A 40 -2.50 7.84 8.92
N GLY A 41 -1.89 7.10 9.83
CA GLY A 41 -2.56 6.06 10.60
C GLY A 41 -2.35 4.64 10.09
N PHE A 42 -1.61 4.44 9.01
CA PHE A 42 -1.32 3.10 8.49
C PHE A 42 -0.18 2.47 9.27
N VAL A 43 -0.42 2.19 10.55
CA VAL A 43 0.60 1.60 11.42
C VAL A 43 0.55 0.09 11.32
N GLN A 44 1.65 -0.55 11.72
CA GLN A 44 1.75 -2.01 11.70
C GLN A 44 0.56 -2.64 12.43
N ARG A 45 -0.02 -3.67 11.83
CA ARG A 45 -1.18 -4.43 12.31
C ARG A 45 -2.52 -3.71 12.17
N SER A 46 -2.54 -2.48 11.65
CA SER A 46 -3.83 -1.84 11.33
C SER A 46 -4.43 -2.52 10.09
N THR A 47 -5.74 -2.33 9.91
CA THR A 47 -6.42 -2.82 8.71
C THR A 47 -6.47 -1.68 7.70
N CYS A 48 -5.76 -1.83 6.59
CA CYS A 48 -5.61 -0.78 5.58
C CYS A 48 -6.95 -0.16 5.16
N ALA A 49 -7.96 -1.01 4.90
CA ALA A 49 -9.26 -0.54 4.42
C ALA A 49 -10.04 0.26 5.45
N LYS A 50 -9.62 0.24 6.72
CA LYS A 50 -10.31 0.95 7.81
C LYS A 50 -9.62 2.24 8.23
N VAL A 51 -8.48 2.56 7.63
CA VAL A 51 -7.72 3.76 7.97
C VAL A 51 -8.18 4.92 7.10
N GLY A 52 -8.50 6.04 7.74
CA GLY A 52 -8.86 7.27 7.05
C GLY A 52 -10.28 7.26 6.49
N ASP A 53 -10.52 8.13 5.53
CA ASP A 53 -11.83 8.29 4.90
C ASP A 53 -12.18 7.06 4.06
N PRO A 54 -13.36 6.45 4.25
CA PRO A 54 -13.80 5.33 3.41
C PRO A 54 -13.73 5.63 1.92
N ALA A 55 -13.94 6.88 1.51
CA ALA A 55 -13.88 7.25 0.09
C ALA A 55 -12.48 7.03 -0.49
N SER A 56 -11.43 7.11 0.31
CA SER A 56 -10.05 6.90 -0.16
C SER A 56 -9.75 5.44 -0.49
N HIS A 57 -10.62 4.53 -0.06
CA HIS A 57 -10.46 3.08 -0.32
C HIS A 57 -11.41 2.57 -1.39
N ARG A 58 -12.15 3.47 -2.02
CA ARG A 58 -13.10 3.08 -3.07
C ARG A 58 -12.35 2.48 -4.25
N GLY A 59 -12.84 1.34 -4.76
CA GLY A 59 -12.24 0.69 -5.92
C GLY A 59 -10.90 0.03 -5.64
N CYS A 60 -10.61 -0.36 -4.40
CA CYS A 60 -9.36 -1.04 -4.06
C CYS A 60 -9.16 -2.28 -4.93
N LYS A 61 -7.96 -2.41 -5.51
CA LYS A 61 -7.66 -3.46 -6.48
C LYS A 61 -6.68 -4.52 -5.94
N LEU A 62 -6.60 -4.65 -4.61
CA LEU A 62 -5.70 -5.62 -3.98
C LEU A 62 -5.94 -7.04 -4.51
N ALA A 63 -7.20 -7.50 -4.51
CA ALA A 63 -7.51 -8.85 -4.97
C ALA A 63 -7.13 -9.06 -6.43
N LYS A 64 -7.37 -8.05 -7.28
CA LYS A 64 -7.02 -8.13 -8.69
C LYS A 64 -5.51 -8.27 -8.87
N ALA A 65 -4.72 -7.49 -8.13
CA ALA A 65 -3.27 -7.55 -8.22
C ALA A 65 -2.74 -8.91 -7.76
N LEU A 66 -3.23 -9.40 -6.62
CA LEU A 66 -2.77 -10.68 -6.08
C LEU A 66 -3.14 -11.85 -6.98
N GLN A 67 -4.35 -11.86 -7.53
CA GLN A 67 -4.79 -12.93 -8.42
C GLN A 67 -4.04 -12.91 -9.75
N GLY A 68 -3.81 -11.72 -10.29
CA GLY A 68 -3.13 -11.60 -11.57
C GLY A 68 -1.61 -11.69 -11.51
N GLY A 69 -1.03 -11.55 -10.33
CA GLY A 69 0.43 -11.57 -10.16
C GLY A 69 1.14 -10.42 -10.83
N GLU A 70 0.43 -9.36 -11.16
CA GLU A 70 0.99 -8.19 -11.85
C GLU A 70 0.61 -6.91 -11.12
N ALA A 71 1.44 -5.88 -11.25
CA ALA A 71 1.14 -4.58 -10.68
C ALA A 71 -0.10 -3.97 -11.33
N VAL A 72 -0.93 -3.34 -10.51
CA VAL A 72 -2.13 -2.63 -10.96
C VAL A 72 -2.03 -1.20 -10.47
N THR A 73 -2.31 -0.25 -11.33
CA THR A 73 -2.37 1.16 -10.94
C THR A 73 -3.70 1.75 -11.38
N ASP A 74 -4.15 2.79 -10.68
CA ASP A 74 -5.31 3.54 -11.13
C ASP A 74 -5.23 5.00 -10.67
N ASN A 75 -6.05 5.82 -11.29
CA ASN A 75 -6.24 7.21 -10.91
C ASN A 75 -7.75 7.53 -10.80
N GLU A 76 -8.53 6.53 -10.40
CA GLU A 76 -9.99 6.69 -10.26
C GLU A 76 -10.35 7.78 -9.26
N LEU A 77 -9.51 7.95 -8.23
CA LEU A 77 -9.67 9.07 -7.31
C LEU A 77 -8.90 10.25 -7.87
N SER A 78 -9.56 11.39 -7.99
CA SER A 78 -9.00 12.55 -8.69
C SER A 78 -7.78 13.17 -7.99
N ASP A 79 -7.61 12.88 -6.70
CA ASP A 79 -6.56 13.51 -5.89
C ASP A 79 -5.31 12.63 -5.74
N ARG A 80 -5.27 11.46 -6.38
CA ARG A 80 -4.14 10.54 -6.17
C ARG A 80 -4.00 9.51 -7.28
N ILE A 81 -2.79 8.98 -7.38
CA ILE A 81 -2.48 7.78 -8.15
C ILE A 81 -2.24 6.67 -7.14
N ARG A 82 -2.90 5.53 -7.34
CA ARG A 82 -2.74 4.36 -6.47
C ARG A 82 -2.09 3.22 -7.23
N GLY A 83 -1.38 2.37 -6.49
CA GLY A 83 -0.78 1.18 -7.07
C GLY A 83 -0.80 0.01 -6.10
N TRP A 84 -0.88 -1.20 -6.65
CA TRP A 84 -0.82 -2.45 -5.90
C TRP A 84 0.18 -3.34 -6.63
N MET A 85 1.29 -3.66 -5.96
CA MET A 85 2.37 -4.45 -6.55
C MET A 85 2.53 -5.76 -5.78
N PRO A 86 2.21 -6.90 -6.40
CA PRO A 86 2.45 -8.19 -5.75
C PRO A 86 3.94 -8.37 -5.44
N VAL A 87 4.25 -8.99 -4.31
CA VAL A 87 5.63 -9.26 -3.93
C VAL A 87 6.05 -10.61 -4.54
N PRO A 88 7.07 -10.63 -5.41
CA PRO A 88 7.49 -11.90 -6.02
C PRO A 88 7.85 -12.95 -4.97
N GLY A 89 7.34 -14.17 -5.14
CA GLY A 89 7.58 -15.25 -4.21
C GLY A 89 6.70 -15.25 -2.97
N HIS A 90 5.79 -14.27 -2.83
CA HIS A 90 4.90 -14.14 -1.68
C HIS A 90 3.50 -13.83 -2.17
N GLU A 91 2.74 -14.89 -2.46
CA GLU A 91 1.44 -14.79 -3.15
C GLU A 91 0.40 -13.95 -2.41
N ASP A 92 0.52 -13.82 -1.10
CA ASP A 92 -0.43 -13.10 -0.27
C ASP A 92 0.05 -11.70 0.14
N LEU A 93 1.17 -11.24 -0.38
CA LEU A 93 1.73 -9.94 -0.02
C LEU A 93 1.71 -8.97 -1.20
N CYS A 94 1.48 -7.71 -0.87
CA CYS A 94 1.38 -6.65 -1.86
C CYS A 94 1.93 -5.36 -1.28
N VAL A 95 2.67 -4.59 -2.08
CA VAL A 95 3.00 -3.22 -1.75
C VAL A 95 1.91 -2.34 -2.34
N HIS A 96 1.16 -1.67 -1.46
CA HIS A 96 0.13 -0.72 -1.88
C HIS A 96 0.65 0.69 -1.65
N PHE A 97 0.71 1.47 -2.71
CA PHE A 97 1.20 2.84 -2.60
C PHE A 97 0.17 3.83 -3.12
N ALA A 98 0.31 5.07 -2.69
CA ALA A 98 -0.49 6.16 -3.21
C ALA A 98 0.36 7.43 -3.24
N ILE A 99 0.31 8.12 -4.38
CA ILE A 99 0.94 9.44 -4.53
C ILE A 99 -0.19 10.45 -4.55
N LEU A 100 -0.19 11.34 -3.57
CA LEU A 100 -1.20 12.40 -3.51
C LEU A 100 -0.84 13.48 -4.53
N LEU A 101 -1.78 13.83 -5.37
CA LEU A 101 -1.57 14.83 -6.40
C LEU A 101 -1.80 16.23 -5.83
N PRO A 102 -1.08 17.25 -6.30
CA PRO A 102 -1.35 18.62 -5.88
C PRO A 102 -2.79 18.99 -6.25
N THR A 103 -3.51 19.55 -5.29
CA THR A 103 -4.84 20.06 -5.57
C THR A 103 -4.69 21.52 -5.92
N GLU A 104 -5.25 21.91 -7.05
CA GLU A 104 -5.26 23.33 -7.43
C GLU A 104 -6.32 24.05 -6.62
N SER A 105 -5.90 25.11 -6.03
CA SER A 105 -6.81 25.98 -5.27
C SER A 105 -7.43 26.98 -6.20
#